data_a892cbc383a859b73a30edc0802e7123
#
_entry.id   a892cbc383a859b73a30edc0802e7123
#
_cell.length_a   1.000
_cell.length_b   1.000
_cell.length_c   1.000
_cell.angle_alpha   90.00
_cell.angle_beta   90.00
_cell.angle_gamma   90.00
#
_symmetry.space_group_name_H-M   'P 1'
#
loop_
_entity.id
_entity.type
_entity.pdbx_description
1 polymer ?
#
loop_
_entity_poly.entity_id
_entity_poly.type
_entity_poly.pdbx_seq_one_letter_code
_entity_poly.pdbx_strand_id
1 'polypeptide(L)'
;MTEIVSTDDVFGGEPRLDSHRISVIQIVDMVRDDRSPEYVADQLGISLGEVYTALAYYYEHPEEMRAVRDRHRDLESKLRERSIGPPTIEQ
;
A
#
# COMPACT_ATOMS: atom_id res chain seq x y z
N MET A 1 -6.51 15.81 -12.53
CA MET A 1 -7.22 14.57 -12.21
C MET A 1 -6.24 13.50 -11.77
N THR A 2 -6.58 12.79 -10.73
CA THR A 2 -5.68 11.80 -10.16
C THR A 2 -5.74 10.49 -10.92
N GLU A 3 -4.57 9.94 -11.20
CA GLU A 3 -4.45 8.66 -11.88
C GLU A 3 -3.66 7.70 -11.02
N ILE A 4 -3.85 6.42 -11.27
CA ILE A 4 -3.05 5.38 -10.65
C ILE A 4 -1.92 5.05 -11.63
N VAL A 5 -0.70 5.12 -11.14
CA VAL A 5 0.48 4.85 -11.96
C VAL A 5 1.36 3.84 -11.26
N SER A 6 2.23 3.19 -12.03
CA SER A 6 3.23 2.26 -11.50
C SER A 6 4.58 2.66 -12.08
N THR A 7 5.54 2.91 -11.21
CA THR A 7 6.88 3.31 -11.63
C THR A 7 7.87 2.36 -10.97
N ASP A 8 8.72 1.73 -11.77
CA ASP A 8 9.57 0.65 -11.29
C ASP A 8 10.42 0.99 -10.06
N ASP A 9 10.84 2.24 -9.96
CA ASP A 9 11.70 2.64 -8.85
C ASP A 9 10.94 3.29 -7.71
N VAL A 10 9.62 3.24 -7.73
CA VAL A 10 8.79 3.75 -6.65
C VAL A 10 7.94 2.60 -6.14
N PHE A 11 8.11 2.22 -4.87
CA PHE A 11 7.42 1.09 -4.25
C PHE A 11 7.58 -0.20 -5.06
N GLY A 12 8.70 -0.37 -5.76
CA GLY A 12 8.93 -1.58 -6.53
C GLY A 12 7.94 -1.78 -7.66
N GLY A 13 7.33 -0.71 -8.17
CA GLY A 13 6.37 -0.81 -9.25
C GLY A 13 4.93 -0.97 -8.81
N GLU A 14 4.65 -0.87 -7.51
CA GLU A 14 3.27 -0.96 -7.02
C GLU A 14 2.42 0.19 -7.52
N PRO A 15 1.13 -0.06 -7.77
CA PRO A 15 0.22 1.04 -8.12
C PRO A 15 0.16 2.08 -7.01
N ARG A 16 0.21 3.33 -7.39
CA ARG A 16 0.17 4.46 -6.46
C ARG A 16 -0.54 5.64 -7.09
N LEU A 17 -0.91 6.60 -6.28
CA LEU A 17 -1.45 7.86 -6.78
C LEU A 17 -0.34 8.63 -7.49
N ASP A 18 -0.68 9.21 -8.64
CA ASP A 18 0.31 9.84 -9.50
C ASP A 18 1.08 10.96 -8.80
N SER A 19 0.40 11.85 -8.13
CA SER A 19 1.05 13.02 -7.53
C SER A 19 1.57 12.78 -6.12
N HIS A 20 1.48 11.56 -5.63
CA HIS A 20 1.82 11.27 -4.24
C HIS A 20 2.61 9.99 -4.14
N ARG A 21 3.36 9.86 -3.05
CA ARG A 21 4.03 8.59 -2.73
C ARG A 21 3.16 7.78 -1.79
N ILE A 22 1.96 7.52 -2.23
CA ILE A 22 0.96 6.78 -1.44
C ILE A 22 0.44 5.66 -2.33
N SER A 23 0.63 4.42 -1.88
CA SER A 23 0.23 3.27 -2.68
C SER A 23 -1.27 3.00 -2.53
N VAL A 24 -1.83 2.32 -3.53
CA VAL A 24 -3.23 1.90 -3.50
C VAL A 24 -3.47 0.99 -2.29
N ILE A 25 -2.55 0.06 -2.03
CA ILE A 25 -2.70 -0.87 -0.91
C ILE A 25 -2.76 -0.14 0.42
N GLN A 26 -1.94 0.89 0.59
CA GLN A 26 -1.94 1.66 1.84
C GLN A 26 -3.31 2.28 2.11
N ILE A 27 -3.91 2.86 1.07
CA ILE A 27 -5.22 3.49 1.22
C ILE A 27 -6.28 2.45 1.54
N VAL A 28 -6.27 1.34 0.81
CA VAL A 28 -7.26 0.29 1.00
C VAL A 28 -7.17 -0.31 2.40
N ASP A 29 -5.96 -0.53 2.88
CA ASP A 29 -5.77 -1.11 4.21
C ASP A 29 -6.29 -0.20 5.30
N MET A 30 -6.12 1.10 5.16
CA MET A 30 -6.64 2.04 6.14
C MET A 30 -8.18 2.01 6.16
N VAL A 31 -8.81 1.94 4.99
CA VAL A 31 -10.26 1.88 4.92
C VAL A 31 -10.78 0.57 5.51
N ARG A 32 -10.09 -0.53 5.24
CA ARG A 32 -10.50 -1.85 5.73
C ARG A 32 -10.31 -2.00 7.24
N ASP A 33 -9.52 -1.10 7.83
CA ASP A 33 -9.31 -1.07 9.28
C ASP A 33 -10.38 -0.23 9.96
N ASP A 34 -11.57 -0.17 9.39
CA ASP A 34 -12.72 0.55 9.92
C ASP A 34 -12.56 2.06 9.94
N ARG A 35 -11.67 2.58 9.11
CA ARG A 35 -11.54 4.03 8.99
C ARG A 35 -12.35 4.49 7.81
N SER A 36 -13.04 5.61 7.98
CA SER A 36 -13.86 6.14 6.88
C SER A 36 -12.96 6.69 5.78
N PRO A 37 -13.45 6.71 4.54
CA PRO A 37 -12.69 7.34 3.46
C PRO A 37 -12.35 8.80 3.75
N GLU A 38 -13.24 9.53 4.43
CA GLU A 38 -13.00 10.91 4.81
C GLU A 38 -11.83 11.02 5.79
N TYR A 39 -11.77 10.11 6.75
CA TYR A 39 -10.68 10.08 7.71
C TYR A 39 -9.35 9.81 6.99
N VAL A 40 -9.36 8.84 6.07
CA VAL A 40 -8.15 8.47 5.33
C VAL A 40 -7.67 9.66 4.50
N ALA A 41 -8.58 10.35 3.82
CA ALA A 41 -8.23 11.52 3.02
C ALA A 41 -7.55 12.58 3.91
N ASP A 42 -8.10 12.83 5.07
CA ASP A 42 -7.56 13.81 5.99
C ASP A 42 -6.18 13.41 6.50
N GLN A 43 -6.03 12.15 6.90
CA GLN A 43 -4.76 11.67 7.45
C GLN A 43 -3.64 11.67 6.43
N LEU A 44 -3.94 11.38 5.18
CA LEU A 44 -2.93 11.29 4.14
C LEU A 44 -2.76 12.60 3.38
N GLY A 45 -3.59 13.59 3.65
CA GLY A 45 -3.51 14.88 2.97
C GLY A 45 -3.88 14.80 1.50
N ILE A 46 -4.85 13.96 1.16
CA ILE A 46 -5.30 13.78 -0.22
C ILE A 46 -6.81 14.06 -0.27
N SER A 47 -7.33 14.13 -1.49
CA SER A 47 -8.75 14.40 -1.65
C SER A 47 -9.58 13.12 -1.47
N LEU A 48 -10.85 13.30 -1.15
CA LEU A 48 -11.75 12.17 -1.05
C LEU A 48 -11.86 11.44 -2.38
N GLY A 49 -11.85 12.17 -3.48
CA GLY A 49 -11.87 11.55 -4.81
C GLY A 49 -10.67 10.65 -5.03
N GLU A 50 -9.50 11.05 -4.52
CA GLU A 50 -8.31 10.23 -4.65
C GLU A 50 -8.42 8.93 -3.84
N VAL A 51 -9.06 8.99 -2.68
CA VAL A 51 -9.31 7.78 -1.90
C VAL A 51 -10.22 6.83 -2.69
N TYR A 52 -11.29 7.35 -3.26
CA TYR A 52 -12.20 6.52 -4.03
C TYR A 52 -11.57 5.99 -5.32
N THR A 53 -10.68 6.78 -5.94
CA THR A 53 -9.93 6.31 -7.11
C THR A 53 -9.09 5.09 -6.76
N ALA A 54 -8.42 5.13 -5.62
CA ALA A 54 -7.61 4.00 -5.16
C ALA A 54 -8.47 2.78 -4.84
N LEU A 55 -9.60 2.99 -4.20
CA LEU A 55 -10.52 1.89 -3.89
C LEU A 55 -11.05 1.25 -5.16
N ALA A 56 -11.43 2.06 -6.15
CA ALA A 56 -11.93 1.54 -7.42
C ALA A 56 -10.86 0.71 -8.12
N TYR A 57 -9.63 1.21 -8.13
CA TYR A 57 -8.53 0.48 -8.75
C TYR A 57 -8.35 -0.88 -8.09
N TYR A 58 -8.37 -0.91 -6.77
CA TYR A 58 -8.18 -2.15 -6.02
C TYR A 58 -9.22 -3.19 -6.42
N TYR A 59 -10.49 -2.79 -6.49
CA TYR A 59 -11.55 -3.73 -6.78
C TYR A 59 -11.65 -4.10 -8.25
N GLU A 60 -11.07 -3.28 -9.12
CA GLU A 60 -11.07 -3.58 -10.55
C GLU A 60 -9.86 -4.40 -10.99
N HIS A 61 -8.85 -4.53 -10.14
CA HIS A 61 -7.63 -5.26 -10.47
C HIS A 61 -7.30 -6.28 -9.37
N PRO A 62 -8.20 -7.23 -9.09
CA PRO A 62 -8.02 -8.13 -7.95
C PRO A 62 -6.79 -9.01 -8.06
N GLU A 63 -6.44 -9.47 -9.28
CA GLU A 63 -5.29 -10.34 -9.43
C GLU A 63 -3.99 -9.59 -9.21
N GLU A 64 -3.92 -8.37 -9.73
CA GLU A 64 -2.74 -7.54 -9.50
C GLU A 64 -2.57 -7.22 -8.03
N MET A 65 -3.67 -6.90 -7.36
CA MET A 65 -3.62 -6.57 -5.95
C MET A 65 -3.23 -7.78 -5.11
N ARG A 66 -3.68 -8.97 -5.49
CA ARG A 66 -3.28 -10.19 -4.82
C ARG A 66 -1.77 -10.41 -4.95
N ALA A 67 -1.22 -10.18 -6.14
CA ALA A 67 0.22 -10.31 -6.36
C ALA A 67 1.01 -9.32 -5.51
N VAL A 68 0.50 -8.09 -5.37
CA VAL A 68 1.15 -7.09 -4.53
C VAL A 68 1.16 -7.54 -3.07
N ARG A 69 0.03 -8.06 -2.58
CA ARG A 69 -0.05 -8.53 -1.20
C ARG A 69 0.87 -9.72 -0.96
N ASP A 70 0.97 -10.62 -1.92
CA ASP A 70 1.85 -11.78 -1.80
C ASP A 70 3.31 -11.33 -1.73
N ARG A 71 3.66 -10.33 -2.52
CA ARG A 71 5.02 -9.78 -2.51
C ARG A 71 5.33 -9.14 -1.15
N HIS A 72 4.37 -8.42 -0.58
CA HIS A 72 4.52 -7.82 0.74
C HIS A 72 4.71 -8.88 1.80
N ARG A 73 3.95 -9.95 1.72
CA ARG A 73 4.05 -11.04 2.68
C ARG A 73 5.41 -11.73 2.60
N ASP A 74 5.89 -11.96 1.38
CA ASP A 74 7.21 -12.57 1.18
C ASP A 74 8.31 -11.68 1.74
N LEU A 75 8.23 -10.40 1.46
CA LEU A 75 9.25 -9.46 1.92
C LEU A 75 9.22 -9.38 3.45
N GLU A 76 8.05 -9.34 4.02
CA GLU A 76 7.89 -9.29 5.47
C GLU A 76 8.49 -10.53 6.12
N SER A 77 8.26 -11.69 5.52
CA SER A 77 8.80 -12.94 6.03
C SER A 77 10.33 -12.93 5.99
N LYS A 78 10.90 -12.45 4.88
CA LYS A 78 12.35 -12.39 4.76
C LYS A 78 12.97 -11.41 5.75
N LEU A 79 12.32 -10.29 5.96
CA LEU A 79 12.81 -9.31 6.92
C LEU A 79 12.74 -9.86 8.33
N ARG A 80 11.71 -10.62 8.64
CA ARG A 80 11.55 -11.23 9.94
C ARG A 80 12.65 -12.26 10.20
N GLU A 81 12.98 -13.04 9.18
CA GLU A 81 14.06 -14.02 9.30
C GLU A 81 15.39 -13.35 9.60
N ARG A 82 15.66 -12.24 8.91
CA ARG A 82 16.90 -11.50 9.15
C ARG A 82 16.92 -10.85 10.52
N SER A 83 15.79 -10.37 10.98
CA SER A 83 15.71 -9.71 12.27
C SER A 83 15.93 -10.67 13.41
N ILE A 84 15.56 -11.93 13.22
CA ILE A 84 15.71 -12.93 14.26
C ILE A 84 17.17 -13.36 14.40
N GLY A 85 17.90 -13.25 13.36
CA GLY A 85 19.27 -13.71 13.34
C GLY A 85 20.12 -13.25 14.49
N PRO A 86 20.15 -12.16 14.93
CA PRO A 86 20.99 -11.74 15.99
C PRO A 86 20.30 -11.42 17.19
N PRO A 87 20.17 -11.65 17.84
CA PRO A 87 19.65 -11.03 18.74
C PRO A 87 20.31 -10.91 19.71
N THR A 88 20.43 -10.85 19.33
CA THR A 88 20.69 -10.72 19.89
C THR A 88 21.02 -10.69 20.73
N ILE A 89 21.22 -10.58 20.67
CA ILE A 89 21.51 -10.39 21.25
C ILE A 89 21.61 -10.66 22.24
N GLU A 90 21.69 -10.99 22.52
CA GLU A 90 21.85 -11.20 23.24
C GLU A 90 22.39 -11.40 23.82
N GLN A 91 22.60 -11.34 23.79
CA GLN A 91 23.29 -11.46 24.12
C GLN A 91 23.52 -11.34 24.66
#